data_1dfdaf3c2a84a4baf0977b8e2ff4f23f
#
_entry.id   1dfdaf3c2a84a4baf0977b8e2ff4f23f
#
_cell.length_a   1.000
_cell.length_b   1.000
_cell.length_c   1.000
_cell.angle_alpha   90.00
_cell.angle_beta   90.00
_cell.angle_gamma   90.00
#
_symmetry.space_group_name_H-M   'P 1'
#
loop_
_entity.id
_entity.type
_entity.pdbx_description
1 polymer ?
#
loop_
_entity_poly.entity_id
_entity_poly.type
_entity_poly.pdbx_seq_one_letter_code
_entity_poly.pdbx_strand_id
1 'polypeptide(L)'
;MQEYRQEIAALTMRWVRRLSREKFSMLFTLIQPMLFWLIFFGNLFQRAADVQVVQAPNYISFLTAGVVVMTVLNNGLAGGVDLLFDKENGFLERLMSTPIHRTSVILSRFLFVTTVTSLQVLVILGVAFLFGVQPATGFLGVAVILLIGMMFGVGLTAISMAMAFSVKSHGDFFSVLGFLSLPMIFLSSALVPLSAMPKLMAMLAVLNPMTWAIDAIRPLILTGWTEALRPLAIVVLIMLVFDALCLYGSAKAFRRAIG
;
A
#
# COMPACT_ATOMS: atom_id res chain seq x y z
N MET A 1 18.21 24.17 -5.03
CA MET A 1 17.23 23.54 -4.11
C MET A 1 15.79 24.03 -4.36
N GLN A 2 15.57 25.32 -4.62
CA GLN A 2 14.22 25.85 -4.86
C GLN A 2 13.61 25.33 -6.17
N GLU A 3 14.35 25.28 -7.24
CA GLU A 3 13.94 24.71 -8.54
C GLU A 3 13.54 23.23 -8.42
N TYR A 4 14.36 22.42 -7.75
CA TYR A 4 14.08 21.01 -7.52
C TYR A 4 12.75 20.77 -6.78
N ARG A 5 12.44 21.57 -5.77
CA ARG A 5 11.15 21.51 -5.06
C ARG A 5 9.98 21.93 -5.96
N GLN A 6 10.19 22.91 -6.82
CA GLN A 6 9.16 23.36 -7.78
C GLN A 6 8.88 22.29 -8.83
N GLU A 7 9.89 21.59 -9.34
CA GLU A 7 9.74 20.46 -10.25
C GLU A 7 8.89 19.35 -9.63
N ILE A 8 9.24 18.90 -8.41
CA ILE A 8 8.49 17.86 -7.69
C ILE A 8 7.04 18.30 -7.47
N ALA A 9 6.81 19.53 -7.02
CA ALA A 9 5.47 20.07 -6.79
C ALA A 9 4.64 20.13 -8.08
N ALA A 10 5.24 20.61 -9.19
CA ALA A 10 4.57 20.70 -10.49
C ALA A 10 4.18 19.32 -11.04
N LEU A 11 5.10 18.34 -10.95
CA LEU A 11 4.85 16.97 -11.39
C LEU A 11 3.81 16.27 -10.49
N THR A 12 3.88 16.45 -9.18
CA THR A 12 2.87 15.91 -8.25
C THR A 12 1.50 16.52 -8.54
N MET A 13 1.42 17.84 -8.76
CA MET A 13 0.17 18.53 -9.10
C MET A 13 -0.40 18.04 -10.44
N ARG A 14 0.42 17.66 -11.40
CA ARG A 14 -0.02 17.03 -12.65
C ARG A 14 -0.81 15.74 -12.35
N TRP A 15 -0.28 14.88 -11.48
CA TRP A 15 -0.95 13.64 -11.09
C TRP A 15 -2.26 13.89 -10.35
N VAL A 16 -2.27 14.84 -9.41
CA VAL A 16 -3.48 15.24 -8.69
C VAL A 16 -4.55 15.76 -9.64
N ARG A 17 -4.18 16.64 -10.59
CA ARG A 17 -5.12 17.16 -11.60
C ARG A 17 -5.64 16.07 -12.53
N ARG A 18 -4.82 15.08 -12.89
CA ARG A 18 -5.27 13.93 -13.68
C ARG A 18 -6.30 13.13 -12.91
N LEU A 19 -6.01 12.76 -11.66
CA LEU A 19 -6.94 12.03 -10.79
C LEU A 19 -8.25 12.79 -10.60
N SER A 20 -8.21 14.11 -10.36
CA SER A 20 -9.41 14.92 -10.15
C SER A 20 -10.30 15.06 -11.40
N ARG A 21 -9.75 14.85 -12.59
CA ARG A 21 -10.52 14.82 -13.85
C ARG A 21 -11.20 13.46 -14.09
N GLU A 22 -10.63 12.40 -13.56
CA GLU A 22 -11.17 11.03 -13.65
C GLU A 22 -12.09 10.75 -12.45
N LYS A 23 -13.16 11.53 -12.28
CA LYS A 23 -14.05 11.49 -11.10
C LYS A 23 -14.60 10.09 -10.81
N PHE A 24 -14.96 9.33 -11.85
CA PHE A 24 -15.48 7.98 -11.70
C PHE A 24 -14.41 7.01 -11.18
N SER A 25 -13.21 7.05 -11.74
CA SER A 25 -12.09 6.24 -11.29
C SER A 25 -11.70 6.57 -9.85
N MET A 26 -11.64 7.86 -9.51
CA MET A 26 -11.37 8.32 -8.14
C MET A 26 -12.40 7.81 -7.14
N LEU A 27 -13.70 7.95 -7.47
CA LEU A 27 -14.79 7.49 -6.60
C LEU A 27 -14.74 5.96 -6.42
N PHE A 28 -14.54 5.22 -7.51
CA PHE A 28 -14.46 3.76 -7.46
C PHE A 28 -13.25 3.28 -6.66
N THR A 29 -12.09 3.89 -6.84
CA THR A 29 -10.86 3.58 -6.10
C THR A 29 -11.02 3.82 -4.59
N LEU A 30 -11.76 4.87 -4.19
CA LEU A 30 -12.04 5.16 -2.78
C LEU A 30 -13.08 4.21 -2.17
N ILE A 31 -14.15 3.92 -2.89
CA ILE A 31 -15.30 3.17 -2.36
C ILE A 31 -15.05 1.66 -2.39
N GLN A 32 -14.38 1.14 -3.41
CA GLN A 32 -14.24 -0.28 -3.65
C GLN A 32 -13.62 -1.04 -2.45
N PRO A 33 -12.50 -0.61 -1.82
CA PRO A 33 -11.94 -1.32 -0.67
C PRO A 33 -12.88 -1.33 0.52
N MET A 34 -13.58 -0.22 0.77
CA MET A 34 -14.53 -0.12 1.88
C MET A 34 -15.76 -0.99 1.66
N LEU A 35 -16.34 -0.92 0.46
CA LEU A 35 -17.59 -1.58 0.17
C LEU A 35 -17.40 -3.10 0.08
N PHE A 36 -16.38 -3.56 -0.64
CA PHE A 36 -16.15 -5.00 -0.83
C PHE A 36 -15.51 -5.65 0.39
N TRP A 37 -14.39 -5.11 0.88
CA TRP A 37 -13.63 -5.79 1.93
C TRP A 37 -14.20 -5.50 3.32
N LEU A 38 -14.42 -4.24 3.67
CA LEU A 38 -14.83 -3.91 5.03
C LEU A 38 -16.33 -4.18 5.25
N ILE A 39 -17.21 -3.67 4.36
CA ILE A 39 -18.65 -3.79 4.56
C ILE A 39 -19.14 -5.17 4.14
N PHE A 40 -18.91 -5.58 2.90
CA PHE A 40 -19.44 -6.85 2.40
C PHE A 40 -18.79 -8.06 3.08
N PHE A 41 -17.47 -8.21 2.98
CA PHE A 41 -16.75 -9.32 3.62
C PHE A 41 -16.84 -9.27 5.14
N GLY A 42 -16.70 -8.09 5.76
CA GLY A 42 -16.83 -7.92 7.20
C GLY A 42 -18.17 -8.45 7.74
N ASN A 43 -19.28 -8.10 7.09
CA ASN A 43 -20.61 -8.59 7.52
C ASN A 43 -20.86 -10.05 7.13
N LEU A 44 -20.38 -10.48 5.95
CA LEU A 44 -20.57 -11.87 5.48
C LEU A 44 -19.92 -12.87 6.46
N PHE A 45 -18.68 -12.59 6.86
CA PHE A 45 -17.93 -13.50 7.73
C PHE A 45 -18.13 -13.26 9.22
N GLN A 46 -18.81 -12.17 9.62
CA GLN A 46 -19.03 -11.86 11.03
C GLN A 46 -19.77 -12.98 11.81
N ARG A 47 -20.67 -13.70 11.13
CA ARG A 47 -21.41 -14.82 11.74
C ARG A 47 -20.65 -16.15 11.65
N ALA A 48 -19.75 -16.29 10.70
CA ALA A 48 -18.98 -17.50 10.47
C ALA A 48 -17.63 -17.51 11.21
N ALA A 49 -17.11 -16.33 11.55
CA ALA A 49 -15.83 -16.20 12.25
C ALA A 49 -16.03 -16.47 13.76
N ASP A 50 -15.31 -17.46 14.27
CA ASP A 50 -15.22 -17.70 15.70
C ASP A 50 -14.39 -16.57 16.35
N VAL A 51 -15.00 -15.84 17.27
CA VAL A 51 -14.38 -14.72 18.00
C VAL A 51 -13.12 -15.18 18.74
N GLN A 52 -13.08 -16.42 19.24
CA GLN A 52 -11.91 -16.97 19.92
C GLN A 52 -10.73 -17.19 18.97
N VAL A 53 -11.01 -17.59 17.75
CA VAL A 53 -10.00 -17.80 16.69
C VAL A 53 -9.47 -16.47 16.18
N VAL A 54 -10.36 -15.49 15.98
CA VAL A 54 -10.02 -14.17 15.43
C VAL A 54 -9.36 -13.26 16.47
N GLN A 55 -9.54 -13.54 17.77
CA GLN A 55 -8.99 -12.74 18.88
C GLN A 55 -9.33 -11.24 18.80
N ALA A 56 -10.56 -10.94 18.35
CA ALA A 56 -11.06 -9.59 18.22
C ALA A 56 -12.52 -9.50 18.66
N PRO A 57 -13.03 -8.33 19.09
CA PRO A 57 -14.42 -8.15 19.50
C PRO A 57 -15.43 -8.53 18.41
N ASN A 58 -15.06 -8.33 17.17
CA ASN A 58 -15.82 -8.71 15.99
C ASN A 58 -14.89 -8.86 14.77
N TYR A 59 -15.37 -9.53 13.72
CA TYR A 59 -14.58 -9.78 12.52
C TYR A 59 -14.24 -8.49 11.75
N ILE A 60 -15.08 -7.46 11.80
CA ILE A 60 -14.82 -6.17 11.16
C ILE A 60 -13.58 -5.50 11.79
N SER A 61 -13.47 -5.53 13.12
CA SER A 61 -12.29 -4.99 13.82
C SER A 61 -11.00 -5.71 13.43
N PHE A 62 -11.04 -7.04 13.34
CA PHE A 62 -9.93 -7.86 12.87
C PHE A 62 -9.56 -7.52 11.42
N LEU A 63 -10.55 -7.45 10.55
CA LEU A 63 -10.40 -7.24 9.11
C LEU A 63 -9.89 -5.84 8.77
N THR A 64 -10.18 -4.84 9.61
CA THR A 64 -9.80 -3.43 9.35
C THR A 64 -8.29 -3.28 9.09
N ALA A 65 -7.43 -3.92 9.90
CA ALA A 65 -5.99 -3.90 9.67
C ALA A 65 -5.62 -4.51 8.31
N GLY A 66 -6.24 -5.64 7.97
CA GLY A 66 -6.06 -6.29 6.67
C GLY A 66 -6.47 -5.39 5.50
N VAL A 67 -7.65 -4.76 5.57
CA VAL A 67 -8.17 -3.87 4.51
C VAL A 67 -7.28 -2.64 4.30
N VAL A 68 -6.78 -2.06 5.39
CA VAL A 68 -5.81 -0.96 5.31
C VAL A 68 -4.58 -1.39 4.52
N VAL A 69 -3.97 -2.52 4.87
CA VAL A 69 -2.74 -2.98 4.21
C VAL A 69 -3.00 -3.47 2.78
N MET A 70 -4.16 -4.11 2.50
CA MET A 70 -4.59 -4.46 1.14
C MET A 70 -4.71 -3.22 0.25
N THR A 71 -5.24 -2.13 0.79
CA THR A 71 -5.36 -0.86 0.05
C THR A 71 -3.98 -0.29 -0.26
N VAL A 72 -3.06 -0.31 0.71
CA VAL A 72 -1.67 0.11 0.50
C VAL A 72 -0.98 -0.77 -0.55
N LEU A 73 -1.19 -2.10 -0.49
CA LEU A 73 -0.66 -3.06 -1.48
C LEU A 73 -1.11 -2.70 -2.89
N ASN A 74 -2.41 -2.57 -3.10
CA ASN A 74 -2.98 -2.30 -4.43
C ASN A 74 -2.49 -0.96 -5.00
N ASN A 75 -2.48 0.10 -4.19
CA ASN A 75 -2.00 1.40 -4.61
C ASN A 75 -0.49 1.43 -4.88
N GLY A 76 0.29 0.79 -4.02
CA GLY A 76 1.73 0.67 -4.19
C GLY A 76 2.09 -0.07 -5.48
N LEU A 77 1.44 -1.23 -5.71
CA LEU A 77 1.63 -2.00 -6.94
C LEU A 77 1.13 -1.27 -8.20
N ALA A 78 0.05 -0.49 -8.09
CA ALA A 78 -0.40 0.37 -9.18
C ALA A 78 0.49 1.61 -9.41
N GLY A 79 1.40 1.90 -8.48
CA GLY A 79 2.23 3.11 -8.50
C GLY A 79 3.06 3.32 -9.77
N GLY A 80 3.48 2.25 -10.46
CA GLY A 80 4.24 2.30 -11.70
C GLY A 80 3.39 2.41 -12.98
N VAL A 81 2.08 2.14 -12.90
CA VAL A 81 1.19 2.08 -14.08
C VAL A 81 1.25 3.34 -14.92
N ASP A 82 1.07 4.50 -14.29
CA ASP A 82 1.08 5.78 -15.02
C ASP A 82 2.44 6.12 -15.63
N LEU A 83 3.54 5.67 -15.01
CA LEU A 83 4.88 5.83 -15.60
C LEU A 83 5.07 4.94 -16.83
N LEU A 84 4.50 3.74 -16.80
CA LEU A 84 4.48 2.86 -17.97
C LEU A 84 3.72 3.53 -19.13
N PHE A 85 2.53 4.10 -18.86
CA PHE A 85 1.77 4.86 -19.86
C PHE A 85 2.55 6.08 -20.37
N ASP A 86 3.21 6.83 -19.48
CA ASP A 86 4.02 7.98 -19.88
C ASP A 86 5.22 7.57 -20.76
N LYS A 87 5.81 6.38 -20.50
CA LYS A 87 6.87 5.79 -21.33
C LYS A 87 6.35 5.42 -22.73
N GLU A 88 5.23 4.69 -22.80
CA GLU A 88 4.68 4.23 -24.08
C GLU A 88 4.15 5.38 -24.95
N ASN A 89 3.61 6.42 -24.35
CA ASN A 89 3.15 7.62 -25.09
C ASN A 89 4.29 8.58 -25.45
N GLY A 90 5.55 8.24 -25.19
CA GLY A 90 6.71 9.09 -25.43
C GLY A 90 6.74 10.37 -24.60
N PHE A 91 5.87 10.50 -23.60
CA PHE A 91 5.86 11.67 -22.70
C PHE A 91 7.10 11.69 -21.81
N LEU A 92 7.51 10.52 -21.30
CA LEU A 92 8.69 10.41 -20.45
C LEU A 92 9.95 10.85 -21.20
N GLU A 93 10.11 10.48 -22.47
CA GLU A 93 11.25 10.87 -23.31
C GLU A 93 11.29 12.39 -23.54
N ARG A 94 10.12 12.99 -23.85
CA ARG A 94 10.00 14.45 -23.99
C ARG A 94 10.29 15.18 -22.68
N LEU A 95 9.87 14.61 -21.54
CA LEU A 95 10.17 15.18 -20.24
C LEU A 95 11.67 15.12 -19.93
N MET A 96 12.33 14.02 -20.28
CA MET A 96 13.78 13.85 -20.09
C MET A 96 14.64 14.71 -21.02
N SER A 97 14.09 15.21 -22.13
CA SER A 97 14.78 16.19 -23.01
C SER A 97 14.74 17.63 -22.48
N THR A 98 13.96 17.89 -21.42
CA THR A 98 13.97 19.18 -20.70
C THR A 98 14.99 19.17 -19.57
N PRO A 99 15.48 20.33 -19.10
CA PRO A 99 16.46 20.43 -18.02
C PRO A 99 15.82 20.14 -16.64
N ILE A 100 15.27 18.95 -16.49
CA ILE A 100 14.59 18.46 -15.27
C ILE A 100 15.44 17.38 -14.58
N HIS A 101 15.45 17.39 -13.27
CA HIS A 101 16.13 16.33 -12.52
C HIS A 101 15.37 15.00 -12.64
N ARG A 102 16.04 13.94 -13.08
CA ARG A 102 15.46 12.59 -13.22
C ARG A 102 14.83 12.08 -11.91
N THR A 103 15.40 12.44 -10.77
CA THR A 103 14.89 12.10 -9.44
C THR A 103 13.58 12.82 -9.10
N SER A 104 13.32 14.01 -9.68
CA SER A 104 12.05 14.73 -9.46
C SER A 104 10.85 13.95 -9.98
N VAL A 105 11.01 13.21 -11.10
CA VAL A 105 9.95 12.36 -11.68
C VAL A 105 9.60 11.21 -10.72
N ILE A 106 10.63 10.56 -10.17
CA ILE A 106 10.45 9.44 -9.24
C ILE A 106 9.82 9.92 -7.92
N LEU A 107 10.39 10.99 -7.33
CA LEU A 107 9.91 11.52 -6.06
C LEU A 107 8.48 12.08 -6.13
N SER A 108 8.12 12.74 -7.22
CA SER A 108 6.76 13.22 -7.43
C SER A 108 5.75 12.08 -7.45
N ARG A 109 6.14 10.92 -8.01
CA ARG A 109 5.29 9.74 -8.04
C ARG A 109 5.12 9.11 -6.65
N PHE A 110 6.22 8.94 -5.90
CA PHE A 110 6.15 8.50 -4.51
C PHE A 110 5.25 9.40 -3.67
N LEU A 111 5.44 10.72 -3.78
CA LEU A 111 4.65 11.69 -3.02
C LEU A 111 3.16 11.59 -3.37
N PHE A 112 2.82 11.48 -4.67
CA PHE A 112 1.45 11.32 -5.12
C PHE A 112 0.82 10.03 -4.58
N VAL A 113 1.46 8.87 -4.80
CA VAL A 113 0.92 7.56 -4.35
C VAL A 113 0.76 7.54 -2.84
N THR A 114 1.77 8.01 -2.09
CA THR A 114 1.70 8.07 -0.63
C THR A 114 0.56 8.97 -0.13
N THR A 115 0.37 10.14 -0.74
CA THR A 115 -0.71 11.07 -0.36
C THR A 115 -2.09 10.46 -0.61
N VAL A 116 -2.32 9.89 -1.80
CA VAL A 116 -3.61 9.27 -2.15
C VAL A 116 -3.88 8.07 -1.25
N THR A 117 -2.88 7.21 -1.03
CA THR A 117 -3.00 6.03 -0.17
C THR A 117 -3.30 6.43 1.28
N SER A 118 -2.61 7.44 1.81
CA SER A 118 -2.86 7.93 3.16
C SER A 118 -4.29 8.48 3.32
N LEU A 119 -4.78 9.20 2.32
CA LEU A 119 -6.17 9.67 2.32
C LEU A 119 -7.16 8.50 2.33
N GLN A 120 -6.93 7.48 1.50
CA GLN A 120 -7.78 6.28 1.48
C GLN A 120 -7.76 5.53 2.82
N VAL A 121 -6.60 5.35 3.42
CA VAL A 121 -6.46 4.72 4.75
C VAL A 121 -7.24 5.50 5.81
N LEU A 122 -7.17 6.83 5.80
CA LEU A 122 -7.98 7.67 6.71
C LEU A 122 -9.47 7.48 6.49
N VAL A 123 -9.92 7.42 5.24
CA VAL A 123 -11.33 7.17 4.91
C VAL A 123 -11.77 5.78 5.38
N ILE A 124 -10.94 4.75 5.17
CA ILE A 124 -11.22 3.38 5.65
C ILE A 124 -11.35 3.34 7.18
N LEU A 125 -10.40 3.96 7.89
CA LEU A 125 -10.45 4.04 9.35
C LEU A 125 -11.66 4.85 9.83
N GLY A 126 -12.04 5.92 9.13
CA GLY A 126 -13.24 6.69 9.40
C GLY A 126 -14.53 5.86 9.24
N VAL A 127 -14.62 5.06 8.16
CA VAL A 127 -15.74 4.15 7.96
C VAL A 127 -15.73 3.04 9.02
N ALA A 128 -14.58 2.44 9.32
CA ALA A 128 -14.47 1.44 10.39
C ALA A 128 -14.93 2.00 11.75
N PHE A 129 -14.62 3.27 12.05
CA PHE A 129 -15.09 3.96 13.24
C PHE A 129 -16.63 4.04 13.30
N LEU A 130 -17.30 4.30 12.16
CA LEU A 130 -18.78 4.29 12.08
C LEU A 130 -19.37 2.90 12.36
N PHE A 131 -18.63 1.84 12.11
CA PHE A 131 -18.98 0.45 12.47
C PHE A 131 -18.56 0.05 13.89
N GLY A 132 -18.13 1.01 14.72
CA GLY A 132 -17.77 0.78 16.12
C GLY A 132 -16.32 0.33 16.33
N VAL A 133 -15.47 0.33 15.31
CA VAL A 133 -14.04 0.01 15.45
C VAL A 133 -13.31 1.28 15.93
N GLN A 134 -12.95 1.28 17.20
CA GLN A 134 -12.17 2.37 17.79
C GLN A 134 -10.72 1.92 17.98
N PRO A 135 -9.73 2.61 17.37
CA PRO A 135 -8.33 2.28 17.60
C PRO A 135 -8.00 2.39 19.10
N ALA A 136 -7.57 1.29 19.71
CA ALA A 136 -7.24 1.23 21.15
C ALA A 136 -6.10 2.21 21.54
N THR A 137 -5.32 2.65 20.55
CA THR A 137 -4.21 3.59 20.71
C THR A 137 -4.59 5.06 20.42
N GLY A 138 -5.86 5.34 20.12
CA GLY A 138 -6.35 6.67 19.81
C GLY A 138 -5.74 7.33 18.56
N PHE A 139 -5.72 8.65 18.50
CA PHE A 139 -5.21 9.40 17.34
C PHE A 139 -3.71 9.17 17.04
N LEU A 140 -2.89 8.98 18.07
CA LEU A 140 -1.49 8.64 17.89
C LEU A 140 -1.32 7.30 17.18
N GLY A 141 -2.17 6.32 17.49
CA GLY A 141 -2.19 5.05 16.79
C GLY A 141 -2.52 5.20 15.30
N VAL A 142 -3.48 6.07 14.96
CA VAL A 142 -3.79 6.37 13.55
C VAL A 142 -2.56 6.93 12.81
N ALA A 143 -1.80 7.84 13.44
CA ALA A 143 -0.59 8.37 12.84
C ALA A 143 0.48 7.27 12.62
N VAL A 144 0.61 6.34 13.55
CA VAL A 144 1.54 5.19 13.40
C VAL A 144 1.05 4.20 12.34
N ILE A 145 -0.25 3.94 12.25
CA ILE A 145 -0.85 3.14 11.17
C ILE A 145 -0.52 3.74 9.81
N LEU A 146 -0.69 5.06 9.66
CA LEU A 146 -0.30 5.76 8.43
C LEU A 146 1.18 5.63 8.13
N LEU A 147 2.05 5.76 9.14
CA LEU A 147 3.50 5.63 8.96
C LEU A 147 3.88 4.22 8.46
N ILE A 148 3.35 3.16 9.08
CA ILE A 148 3.58 1.77 8.66
C ILE A 148 3.06 1.56 7.24
N GLY A 149 1.85 2.05 6.95
CA GLY A 149 1.27 1.99 5.61
C GLY A 149 2.12 2.73 4.58
N MET A 150 2.65 3.93 4.92
CA MET A 150 3.56 4.67 4.05
C MET A 150 4.85 3.89 3.77
N MET A 151 5.49 3.32 4.79
CA MET A 151 6.70 2.51 4.63
C MET A 151 6.42 1.33 3.68
N PHE A 152 5.42 0.52 3.98
CA PHE A 152 5.05 -0.61 3.12
C PHE A 152 4.71 -0.17 1.68
N GLY A 153 4.01 0.96 1.53
CA GLY A 153 3.63 1.54 0.24
C GLY A 153 4.83 2.03 -0.57
N VAL A 154 5.86 2.58 0.07
CA VAL A 154 7.10 3.03 -0.59
C VAL A 154 7.83 1.84 -1.22
N GLY A 155 8.04 0.75 -0.49
CA GLY A 155 8.67 -0.45 -1.03
C GLY A 155 7.92 -1.03 -2.23
N LEU A 156 6.60 -1.15 -2.12
CA LEU A 156 5.76 -1.66 -3.21
C LEU A 156 5.76 -0.73 -4.43
N THR A 157 5.67 0.58 -4.21
CA THR A 157 5.76 1.57 -5.29
C THR A 157 7.12 1.49 -5.99
N ALA A 158 8.21 1.29 -5.24
CA ALA A 158 9.54 1.10 -5.81
C ALA A 158 9.62 -0.15 -6.70
N ILE A 159 9.05 -1.28 -6.26
CA ILE A 159 8.95 -2.50 -7.06
C ILE A 159 8.14 -2.23 -8.34
N SER A 160 6.98 -1.62 -8.21
CA SER A 160 6.10 -1.30 -9.34
C SER A 160 6.77 -0.40 -10.36
N MET A 161 7.50 0.62 -9.92
CA MET A 161 8.27 1.50 -10.80
C MET A 161 9.43 0.77 -11.48
N ALA A 162 10.15 -0.10 -10.75
CA ALA A 162 11.19 -0.94 -11.34
C ALA A 162 10.63 -1.83 -12.46
N MET A 163 9.44 -2.39 -12.24
CA MET A 163 8.73 -3.19 -13.26
C MET A 163 8.34 -2.34 -14.46
N ALA A 164 7.78 -1.14 -14.27
CA ALA A 164 7.39 -0.24 -15.36
C ALA A 164 8.54 0.10 -16.30
N PHE A 165 9.77 0.20 -15.77
CA PHE A 165 10.98 0.41 -16.59
C PHE A 165 11.49 -0.88 -17.26
N SER A 166 11.20 -2.06 -16.70
CA SER A 166 11.77 -3.34 -17.15
C SER A 166 10.88 -4.09 -18.14
N VAL A 167 9.54 -3.93 -18.04
CA VAL A 167 8.60 -4.63 -18.92
C VAL A 167 8.43 -3.92 -20.27
N LYS A 168 8.03 -4.68 -21.28
CA LYS A 168 7.87 -4.18 -22.66
C LYS A 168 6.43 -3.79 -22.99
N SER A 169 5.45 -4.33 -22.28
CA SER A 169 4.03 -4.11 -22.57
C SER A 169 3.17 -3.96 -21.32
N HIS A 170 2.03 -3.30 -21.46
CA HIS A 170 1.01 -3.25 -20.41
C HIS A 170 0.53 -4.64 -19.98
N GLY A 171 0.34 -5.55 -20.93
CA GLY A 171 -0.09 -6.92 -20.67
C GLY A 171 0.86 -7.65 -19.73
N ASP A 172 2.18 -7.58 -19.98
CA ASP A 172 3.19 -8.17 -19.11
C ASP A 172 3.16 -7.56 -17.72
N PHE A 173 3.03 -6.23 -17.65
CA PHE A 173 2.98 -5.51 -16.38
C PHE A 173 1.79 -5.97 -15.51
N PHE A 174 0.58 -5.96 -16.07
CA PHE A 174 -0.62 -6.37 -15.33
C PHE A 174 -0.61 -7.86 -14.98
N SER A 175 -0.03 -8.72 -15.83
CA SER A 175 0.13 -10.14 -15.54
C SER A 175 1.03 -10.38 -14.33
N VAL A 176 2.16 -9.66 -14.23
CA VAL A 176 3.07 -9.75 -13.08
C VAL A 176 2.41 -9.15 -11.83
N LEU A 177 1.70 -8.03 -11.95
CA LEU A 177 0.94 -7.45 -10.82
C LEU A 177 -0.10 -8.44 -10.27
N GLY A 178 -0.90 -9.05 -11.14
CA GLY A 178 -1.91 -10.05 -10.75
C GLY A 178 -1.27 -11.26 -10.09
N PHE A 179 -0.18 -11.78 -10.68
CA PHE A 179 0.57 -12.90 -10.12
C PHE A 179 1.18 -12.58 -8.75
N LEU A 180 1.62 -11.34 -8.50
CA LEU A 180 2.21 -10.93 -7.23
C LEU A 180 1.15 -10.61 -6.17
N SER A 181 0.06 -9.91 -6.55
CA SER A 181 -0.93 -9.41 -5.61
C SER A 181 -1.76 -10.53 -4.96
N LEU A 182 -2.18 -11.54 -5.74
CA LEU A 182 -3.00 -12.62 -5.23
C LEU A 182 -2.31 -13.45 -4.12
N PRO A 183 -1.08 -13.96 -4.32
CA PRO A 183 -0.36 -14.62 -3.24
C PRO A 183 -0.12 -13.72 -2.04
N MET A 184 0.21 -12.44 -2.24
CA MET A 184 0.41 -11.51 -1.13
C MET A 184 -0.85 -11.34 -0.29
N ILE A 185 -2.03 -11.28 -0.89
CA ILE A 185 -3.29 -11.16 -0.16
C ILE A 185 -3.65 -12.47 0.56
N PHE A 186 -3.68 -13.60 -0.17
CA PHE A 186 -4.17 -14.86 0.36
C PHE A 186 -3.17 -15.58 1.30
N LEU A 187 -1.87 -15.39 1.09
CA LEU A 187 -0.82 -15.87 1.98
C LEU A 187 -0.38 -14.76 2.95
N SER A 188 -1.35 -14.11 3.61
CA SER A 188 -1.10 -13.10 4.64
C SER A 188 -2.11 -13.22 5.77
N SER A 189 -1.83 -12.58 6.90
CA SER A 189 -2.74 -12.52 8.05
C SER A 189 -3.93 -11.57 7.85
N ALA A 190 -4.24 -11.15 6.61
CA ALA A 190 -5.27 -10.16 6.32
C ALA A 190 -6.69 -10.67 6.59
N LEU A 191 -7.02 -11.84 6.05
CA LEU A 191 -8.37 -12.42 6.10
C LEU A 191 -8.52 -13.45 7.21
N VAL A 192 -7.44 -14.16 7.56
CA VAL A 192 -7.42 -15.23 8.54
C VAL A 192 -6.19 -15.08 9.41
N PRO A 193 -6.27 -15.22 10.74
CA PRO A 193 -5.10 -15.17 11.60
C PRO A 193 -4.15 -16.34 11.33
N LEU A 194 -2.85 -16.13 11.53
CA LEU A 194 -1.81 -17.17 11.28
C LEU A 194 -2.09 -18.48 12.05
N SER A 195 -2.64 -18.35 13.27
CA SER A 195 -2.98 -19.50 14.13
C SER A 195 -4.05 -20.43 13.56
N ALA A 196 -4.91 -19.92 12.68
CA ALA A 196 -5.97 -20.69 12.03
C ALA A 196 -5.58 -21.24 10.64
N MET A 197 -4.37 -20.92 10.18
CA MET A 197 -3.88 -21.40 8.88
C MET A 197 -3.25 -22.80 8.97
N PRO A 198 -3.35 -23.63 7.91
CA PRO A 198 -2.54 -24.84 7.77
C PRO A 198 -1.04 -24.50 7.88
N LYS A 199 -0.24 -25.39 8.47
CA LYS A 199 1.19 -25.15 8.77
C LYS A 199 2.01 -24.60 7.58
N LEU A 200 1.83 -25.16 6.39
CA LEU A 200 2.53 -24.70 5.18
C LEU A 200 2.14 -23.25 4.81
N MET A 201 0.86 -22.93 4.87
CA MET A 201 0.37 -21.58 4.57
C MET A 201 0.87 -20.57 5.61
N ALA A 202 0.86 -20.93 6.90
CA ALA A 202 1.37 -20.08 7.96
C ALA A 202 2.87 -19.79 7.79
N MET A 203 3.68 -20.79 7.41
CA MET A 203 5.11 -20.58 7.10
C MET A 203 5.32 -19.58 5.96
N LEU A 204 4.57 -19.69 4.88
CA LEU A 204 4.64 -18.76 3.75
C LEU A 204 4.13 -17.37 4.14
N ALA A 205 3.05 -17.30 4.92
CA ALA A 205 2.47 -16.05 5.38
C ALA A 205 3.42 -15.26 6.30
N VAL A 206 4.22 -15.91 7.12
CA VAL A 206 5.24 -15.25 7.97
C VAL A 206 6.33 -14.57 7.14
N LEU A 207 6.65 -15.08 5.96
CA LEU A 207 7.64 -14.49 5.04
C LEU A 207 7.06 -13.31 4.23
N ASN A 208 5.76 -13.12 4.25
CA ASN A 208 5.07 -12.13 3.46
C ASN A 208 5.18 -10.74 4.13
N PRO A 209 5.74 -9.72 3.44
CA PRO A 209 5.86 -8.37 3.99
C PRO A 209 4.50 -7.72 4.31
N MET A 210 3.43 -8.15 3.65
CA MET A 210 2.07 -7.73 3.97
C MET A 210 1.66 -8.19 5.38
N THR A 211 2.01 -9.42 5.77
CA THR A 211 1.76 -9.94 7.13
C THR A 211 2.48 -9.10 8.19
N TRP A 212 3.74 -8.71 7.95
CA TRP A 212 4.46 -7.87 8.89
C TRP A 212 3.76 -6.52 9.13
N ALA A 213 3.30 -5.87 8.04
CA ALA A 213 2.56 -4.61 8.17
C ALA A 213 1.24 -4.80 8.94
N ILE A 214 0.48 -5.87 8.65
CA ILE A 214 -0.79 -6.18 9.32
C ILE A 214 -0.56 -6.45 10.81
N ASP A 215 0.43 -7.27 11.14
CA ASP A 215 0.71 -7.67 12.53
C ASP A 215 1.24 -6.51 13.38
N ALA A 216 1.82 -5.48 12.76
CA ALA A 216 2.17 -4.22 13.44
C ALA A 216 0.95 -3.29 13.61
N ILE A 217 0.03 -3.26 12.64
CA ILE A 217 -1.15 -2.38 12.67
C ILE A 217 -2.25 -2.96 13.57
N ARG A 218 -2.46 -4.27 13.56
CA ARG A 218 -3.55 -4.92 14.26
C ARG A 218 -3.57 -4.64 15.78
N PRO A 219 -2.46 -4.75 16.54
CA PRO A 219 -2.43 -4.39 17.95
C PRO A 219 -2.78 -2.92 18.22
N LEU A 220 -2.42 -2.00 17.32
CA LEU A 220 -2.77 -0.58 17.45
C LEU A 220 -4.29 -0.35 17.41
N ILE A 221 -5.01 -1.20 16.67
CA ILE A 221 -6.47 -1.13 16.56
C ILE A 221 -7.13 -1.87 17.72
N LEU A 222 -6.66 -3.08 18.10
CA LEU A 222 -7.39 -4.02 18.96
C LEU A 222 -6.99 -3.98 20.43
N THR A 223 -5.68 -3.88 20.76
CA THR A 223 -5.18 -4.18 22.11
C THR A 223 -4.49 -3.00 22.78
N GLY A 224 -3.90 -2.09 22.03
CA GLY A 224 -3.26 -0.87 22.56
C GLY A 224 -1.73 -0.88 22.52
N TRP A 225 -1.12 0.12 23.16
CA TRP A 225 0.32 0.39 23.06
C TRP A 225 1.21 -0.69 23.68
N THR A 226 0.78 -1.29 24.78
CA THR A 226 1.60 -2.28 25.52
C THR A 226 1.95 -3.48 24.67
N GLU A 227 1.02 -3.95 23.87
CA GLU A 227 1.23 -5.09 22.96
C GLU A 227 1.77 -4.68 21.59
N ALA A 228 1.50 -3.43 21.17
CA ALA A 228 1.93 -2.92 19.88
C ALA A 228 3.42 -2.58 19.81
N LEU A 229 4.04 -2.07 20.89
CA LEU A 229 5.38 -1.50 20.83
C LEU A 229 6.47 -2.50 20.40
N ARG A 230 6.42 -3.74 20.91
CA ARG A 230 7.43 -4.75 20.58
C ARG A 230 7.37 -5.20 19.12
N PRO A 231 6.23 -5.64 18.57
CA PRO A 231 6.13 -5.98 17.15
C PRO A 231 6.38 -4.77 16.25
N LEU A 232 5.96 -3.57 16.65
CA LEU A 232 6.17 -2.33 15.90
C LEU A 232 7.67 -2.05 15.66
N ALA A 233 8.50 -2.12 16.71
CA ALA A 233 9.94 -1.85 16.59
C ALA A 233 10.62 -2.84 15.61
N ILE A 234 10.28 -4.11 15.70
CA ILE A 234 10.82 -5.15 14.81
C ILE A 234 10.36 -4.92 13.37
N VAL A 235 9.06 -4.66 13.16
CA VAL A 235 8.49 -4.47 11.83
C VAL A 235 9.04 -3.20 11.17
N VAL A 236 9.19 -2.10 11.90
CA VAL A 236 9.80 -0.87 11.37
C VAL A 236 11.21 -1.14 10.86
N LEU A 237 12.03 -1.89 11.62
CA LEU A 237 13.38 -2.24 11.18
C LEU A 237 13.37 -3.11 9.90
N ILE A 238 12.51 -4.14 9.86
CA ILE A 238 12.37 -5.02 8.70
C ILE A 238 11.89 -4.23 7.48
N MET A 239 10.91 -3.34 7.65
CA MET A 239 10.38 -2.49 6.57
C MET A 239 11.43 -1.52 6.05
N LEU A 240 12.25 -0.93 6.90
CA LEU A 240 13.36 -0.06 6.46
C LEU A 240 14.35 -0.83 5.58
N VAL A 241 14.70 -2.05 5.95
CA VAL A 241 15.57 -2.90 5.12
C VAL A 241 14.89 -3.27 3.80
N PHE A 242 13.61 -3.65 3.85
CA PHE A 242 12.81 -3.95 2.67
C PHE A 242 12.75 -2.76 1.72
N ASP A 243 12.43 -1.57 2.23
CA ASP A 243 12.36 -0.33 1.44
C ASP A 243 13.71 0.03 0.82
N ALA A 244 14.80 -0.08 1.59
CA ALA A 244 16.14 0.18 1.08
C ALA A 244 16.51 -0.74 -0.10
N LEU A 245 16.19 -2.02 0.00
CA LEU A 245 16.41 -3.00 -1.08
C LEU A 245 15.54 -2.70 -2.30
N CYS A 246 14.26 -2.39 -2.10
CA CYS A 246 13.32 -2.06 -3.18
C CYS A 246 13.71 -0.76 -3.90
N LEU A 247 14.07 0.28 -3.15
CA LEU A 247 14.54 1.56 -3.70
C LEU A 247 15.85 1.41 -4.46
N TYR A 248 16.80 0.62 -3.94
CA TYR A 248 18.04 0.32 -4.65
C TYR A 248 17.77 -0.40 -5.97
N GLY A 249 16.91 -1.43 -5.96
CA GLY A 249 16.50 -2.17 -7.16
C GLY A 249 15.81 -1.26 -8.18
N SER A 250 14.89 -0.40 -7.72
CA SER A 250 14.20 0.57 -8.58
C SER A 250 15.16 1.59 -9.19
N ALA A 251 16.08 2.15 -8.41
CA ALA A 251 17.08 3.08 -8.92
C ALA A 251 18.01 2.43 -9.97
N LYS A 252 18.36 1.16 -9.78
CA LYS A 252 19.17 0.39 -10.75
C LYS A 252 18.39 0.13 -12.04
N ALA A 253 17.13 -0.27 -11.95
CA ALA A 253 16.26 -0.46 -13.11
C ALA A 253 16.08 0.82 -13.91
N PHE A 254 15.84 1.94 -13.23
CA PHE A 254 15.70 3.25 -13.84
C PHE A 254 16.97 3.68 -14.59
N ARG A 255 18.16 3.53 -13.97
CA ARG A 255 19.44 3.85 -14.62
C ARG A 255 19.67 3.03 -15.89
N ARG A 256 19.29 1.76 -15.91
CA ARG A 256 19.43 0.89 -17.09
C ARG A 256 18.45 1.22 -18.21
N ALA A 257 17.29 1.77 -17.88
CA ALA A 257 16.27 2.12 -18.87
C ALA A 257 16.54 3.46 -19.59
N ILE A 258 17.34 4.34 -18.99
CA ILE A 258 17.59 5.71 -19.50
C ILE A 258 19.08 5.91 -19.90
N GLY A 259 19.96 5.03 -19.50
CA GLY A 259 21.39 5.02 -19.91
C GLY A 259 21.61 4.13 -21.07
#